data_82e8d2e79a03fd2a37101ed82e46f654
#
_entry.id   82e8d2e79a03fd2a37101ed82e46f654
#
_cell.length_a   1.000
_cell.length_b   1.000
_cell.length_c   1.000
_cell.angle_alpha   90.00
_cell.angle_beta   90.00
_cell.angle_gamma   90.00
#
_symmetry.space_group_name_H-M   'P 1'
#
loop_
_entity.id
_entity.type
_entity.pdbx_description
1 polymer ?
#
loop_
_entity_poly.entity_id
_entity_poly.type
_entity_poly.pdbx_seq_one_letter_code
_entity_poly.pdbx_strand_id
1 'polypeptide(L)'
;TDHFGRLDGVVNNAGILRDMIFHKMSVEAFEAVIKVHLMGSFYVAHSAARLFREQESGSFVHFTSTSGLIGNFGQTNYGAAKGGIWGLSNVLAIEGRKYNIRIWTLAPGALTRMTADLPRYKENPGAALGPDGIAPAVLYMVSDLSGDQTGKVLGVSGPRGVREMRMMEMEGWKPPFTGWKAEDIATHAKEIFFSEEQIKMGARRF
;
A
#
# COMPACT_ATOMS: atom_id res chain seq x y z
N THR A 1 -13.46 5.86 -23.05
CA THR A 1 -13.83 4.75 -23.96
C THR A 1 -14.00 5.18 -25.41
N ASP A 2 -14.36 6.43 -25.67
CA ASP A 2 -14.75 6.92 -27.01
C ASP A 2 -13.68 6.78 -28.09
N HIS A 3 -12.42 6.79 -27.71
CA HIS A 3 -11.31 6.68 -28.64
C HIS A 3 -10.85 5.23 -28.88
N PHE A 4 -10.71 4.44 -27.79
CA PHE A 4 -10.20 3.06 -27.88
C PHE A 4 -11.29 1.98 -27.70
N GLY A 5 -12.54 2.37 -27.41
CA GLY A 5 -13.65 1.46 -27.18
C GLY A 5 -13.64 0.77 -25.81
N ARG A 6 -12.53 0.77 -25.09
CA ARG A 6 -12.34 0.08 -23.80
C ARG A 6 -11.37 0.80 -22.87
N LEU A 7 -11.39 0.39 -21.60
CA LEU A 7 -10.40 0.78 -20.59
C LEU A 7 -9.73 -0.50 -20.07
N ASP A 8 -8.40 -0.58 -20.08
CA ASP A 8 -7.66 -1.77 -19.68
C ASP A 8 -6.96 -1.63 -18.35
N GLY A 9 -6.54 -0.44 -18.00
CA GLY A 9 -5.81 -0.21 -16.77
C GLY A 9 -6.09 1.16 -16.15
N VAL A 10 -6.05 1.22 -14.83
CA VAL A 10 -6.14 2.46 -14.04
C VAL A 10 -4.97 2.53 -13.07
N VAL A 11 -4.22 3.63 -13.09
CA VAL A 11 -3.09 3.87 -12.21
C VAL A 11 -3.40 5.07 -11.30
N ASN A 12 -3.69 4.80 -10.03
CA ASN A 12 -3.97 5.81 -9.01
C ASN A 12 -2.67 6.26 -8.32
N ASN A 13 -1.97 7.23 -8.92
CA ASN A 13 -0.68 7.72 -8.46
C ASN A 13 -0.73 9.15 -7.87
N ALA A 14 -1.80 9.91 -8.09
CA ALA A 14 -1.91 11.28 -7.61
C ALA A 14 -1.71 11.39 -6.10
N GLY A 15 -0.97 12.41 -5.66
CA GLY A 15 -0.66 12.56 -4.24
C GLY A 15 0.01 13.87 -3.86
N ILE A 16 -0.07 14.18 -2.59
CA ILE A 16 0.54 15.34 -1.95
C ILE A 16 1.16 14.95 -0.61
N LEU A 17 2.07 15.76 -0.09
CA LEU A 17 2.57 15.66 1.29
C LEU A 17 2.21 16.92 2.07
N ARG A 18 1.85 16.73 3.34
CA ARG A 18 1.64 17.75 4.37
C ARG A 18 2.15 17.18 5.69
N ASP A 19 3.44 16.85 5.71
CA ASP A 19 4.10 16.19 6.84
C ASP A 19 4.19 17.13 8.04
N MET A 20 3.78 16.62 9.19
CA MET A 20 3.84 17.30 10.47
C MET A 20 3.73 16.28 11.60
N ILE A 21 4.47 16.52 12.69
CA ILE A 21 4.28 15.70 13.91
C ILE A 21 2.83 15.82 14.41
N PHE A 22 2.24 14.73 14.86
CA PHE A 22 0.80 14.57 15.09
C PHE A 22 0.17 15.72 15.91
N HIS A 23 0.76 16.07 17.05
CA HIS A 23 0.21 17.10 17.94
C HIS A 23 0.28 18.53 17.37
N LYS A 24 0.99 18.77 16.25
CA LYS A 24 1.07 20.05 15.53
C LYS A 24 0.37 20.00 14.17
N MET A 25 -0.11 18.84 13.76
CA MET A 25 -0.80 18.68 12.47
C MET A 25 -2.16 19.36 12.53
N SER A 26 -2.47 20.22 11.57
CA SER A 26 -3.81 20.79 11.47
C SER A 26 -4.80 19.80 10.85
N VAL A 27 -6.07 19.97 11.16
CA VAL A 27 -7.16 19.14 10.59
C VAL A 27 -7.21 19.31 9.08
N GLU A 28 -7.03 20.53 8.58
CA GLU A 28 -7.05 20.83 7.15
C GLU A 28 -5.90 20.13 6.40
N ALA A 29 -4.71 20.04 7.01
CA ALA A 29 -3.58 19.32 6.45
C ALA A 29 -3.85 17.80 6.40
N PHE A 30 -4.48 17.25 7.45
CA PHE A 30 -4.90 15.86 7.49
C PHE A 30 -5.94 15.57 6.40
N GLU A 31 -7.03 16.34 6.35
CA GLU A 31 -8.11 16.16 5.39
C GLU A 31 -7.64 16.31 3.94
N ALA A 32 -6.79 17.29 3.64
CA ALA A 32 -6.28 17.49 2.30
C ALA A 32 -5.55 16.24 1.77
N VAL A 33 -4.74 15.59 2.62
CA VAL A 33 -4.03 14.36 2.25
C VAL A 33 -4.99 13.19 2.08
N ILE A 34 -5.96 13.02 2.99
CA ILE A 34 -7.01 11.99 2.85
C ILE A 34 -7.81 12.19 1.56
N LYS A 35 -8.25 13.43 1.29
CA LYS A 35 -9.06 13.77 0.11
C LYS A 35 -8.32 13.44 -1.20
N VAL A 36 -7.05 13.82 -1.30
CA VAL A 36 -6.29 13.58 -2.54
C VAL A 36 -5.94 12.11 -2.71
N HIS A 37 -5.41 11.46 -1.70
CA HIS A 37 -4.91 10.10 -1.81
C HIS A 37 -6.04 9.05 -1.76
N LEU A 38 -6.75 8.98 -0.63
CA LEU A 38 -7.72 7.91 -0.38
C LEU A 38 -9.01 8.14 -1.17
N MET A 39 -9.61 9.32 -1.01
CA MET A 39 -10.84 9.63 -1.72
C MET A 39 -10.63 9.74 -3.23
N GLY A 40 -9.51 10.33 -3.67
CA GLY A 40 -9.13 10.36 -5.09
C GLY A 40 -9.00 8.96 -5.69
N SER A 41 -8.30 8.05 -5.01
CA SER A 41 -8.20 6.66 -5.44
C SER A 41 -9.56 5.95 -5.47
N PHE A 42 -10.39 6.19 -4.46
CA PHE A 42 -11.76 5.67 -4.43
C PHE A 42 -12.60 6.17 -5.61
N TYR A 43 -12.65 7.47 -5.85
CA TYR A 43 -13.48 8.03 -6.92
C TYR A 43 -13.11 7.51 -8.30
N VAL A 44 -11.81 7.45 -8.61
CA VAL A 44 -11.32 6.93 -9.88
C VAL A 44 -11.60 5.44 -10.01
N ALA A 45 -11.32 4.66 -8.97
CA ALA A 45 -11.59 3.23 -8.96
C ALA A 45 -13.09 2.93 -9.10
N HIS A 46 -13.94 3.64 -8.36
CA HIS A 46 -15.39 3.48 -8.42
C HIS A 46 -15.95 3.78 -9.82
N SER A 47 -15.44 4.83 -10.47
CA SER A 47 -15.87 5.20 -11.84
C SER A 47 -15.45 4.15 -12.88
N ALA A 48 -14.26 3.54 -12.73
CA ALA A 48 -13.76 2.55 -13.67
C ALA A 48 -14.27 1.13 -13.39
N ALA A 49 -14.63 0.82 -12.14
CA ALA A 49 -15.03 -0.53 -11.72
C ALA A 49 -16.23 -1.07 -12.49
N ARG A 50 -17.19 -0.21 -12.84
CA ARG A 50 -18.36 -0.60 -13.66
C ARG A 50 -17.92 -1.06 -15.04
N LEU A 51 -17.05 -0.30 -15.70
CA LEU A 51 -16.52 -0.65 -17.02
C LEU A 51 -15.75 -1.97 -17.00
N PHE A 52 -14.86 -2.13 -16.04
CA PHE A 52 -14.08 -3.37 -15.89
C PHE A 52 -14.96 -4.57 -15.61
N ARG A 53 -16.04 -4.39 -14.84
CA ARG A 53 -17.00 -5.45 -14.57
C ARG A 53 -17.80 -5.84 -15.81
N GLU A 54 -18.23 -4.87 -16.62
CA GLU A 54 -18.93 -5.09 -17.89
C GLU A 54 -18.00 -5.75 -18.92
N GLN A 55 -16.71 -5.40 -18.93
CA GLN A 55 -15.69 -5.98 -19.79
C GLN A 55 -15.21 -7.38 -19.33
N GLU A 56 -15.47 -7.76 -18.06
CA GLU A 56 -14.88 -8.92 -17.38
C GLU A 56 -13.33 -8.93 -17.47
N SER A 57 -12.75 -7.74 -17.41
CA SER A 57 -11.32 -7.53 -17.61
C SER A 57 -10.92 -6.14 -17.14
N GLY A 58 -9.73 -6.02 -16.53
CA GLY A 58 -9.14 -4.75 -16.15
C GLY A 58 -8.06 -4.89 -15.08
N SER A 59 -7.27 -3.85 -14.91
CA SER A 59 -6.25 -3.82 -13.85
C SER A 59 -6.24 -2.47 -13.14
N PHE A 60 -6.29 -2.50 -11.81
CA PHE A 60 -6.03 -1.34 -10.95
C PHE A 60 -4.63 -1.41 -10.36
N VAL A 61 -3.89 -0.31 -10.41
CA VAL A 61 -2.65 -0.10 -9.66
C VAL A 61 -2.83 1.06 -8.71
N HIS A 62 -2.87 0.78 -7.43
CA HIS A 62 -3.01 1.75 -6.35
C HIS A 62 -1.66 1.97 -5.68
N PHE A 63 -1.25 3.23 -5.52
CA PHE A 63 0.00 3.58 -4.86
C PHE A 63 -0.19 3.72 -3.35
N THR A 64 0.29 2.74 -2.60
CA THR A 64 0.45 2.80 -1.15
C THR A 64 1.85 3.34 -0.78
N SER A 65 2.28 3.11 0.44
CA SER A 65 3.62 3.46 0.94
C SER A 65 3.98 2.57 2.13
N THR A 66 5.27 2.41 2.38
CA THR A 66 5.76 1.87 3.67
C THR A 66 5.22 2.67 4.86
N SER A 67 4.98 3.97 4.70
CA SER A 67 4.33 4.81 5.73
C SER A 67 2.92 4.34 6.09
N GLY A 68 2.16 3.81 5.12
CA GLY A 68 0.82 3.25 5.36
C GLY A 68 0.82 1.81 5.85
N LEU A 69 1.91 1.06 5.60
CA LEU A 69 2.01 -0.35 5.96
C LEU A 69 2.71 -0.56 7.31
N ILE A 70 3.65 0.34 7.67
CA ILE A 70 4.53 0.18 8.83
C ILE A 70 4.51 1.44 9.70
N GLY A 71 4.36 2.62 9.09
CA GLY A 71 4.45 3.91 9.74
C GLY A 71 5.71 4.69 9.35
N ASN A 72 5.64 6.01 9.50
CA ASN A 72 6.76 6.92 9.37
C ASN A 72 6.53 8.16 10.21
N PHE A 73 7.58 8.66 10.86
CA PHE A 73 7.50 9.83 11.73
C PHE A 73 6.99 11.07 10.98
N GLY A 74 6.04 11.79 11.58
CA GLY A 74 5.49 13.02 11.00
C GLY A 74 4.48 12.83 9.86
N GLN A 75 4.08 11.58 9.56
CA GLN A 75 3.22 11.26 8.43
C GLN A 75 1.89 10.59 8.83
N THR A 76 1.27 11.05 9.91
CA THR A 76 0.00 10.45 10.38
C THR A 76 -1.10 10.54 9.32
N ASN A 77 -1.24 11.69 8.65
CA ASN A 77 -2.18 11.90 7.54
C ASN A 77 -1.87 11.00 6.33
N TYR A 78 -0.61 10.99 5.92
CA TYR A 78 -0.15 10.22 4.77
C TYR A 78 -0.20 8.71 5.06
N GLY A 79 0.24 8.30 6.24
CA GLY A 79 0.13 6.91 6.70
C GLY A 79 -1.32 6.41 6.73
N ALA A 80 -2.24 7.21 7.28
CA ALA A 80 -3.67 6.89 7.29
C ALA A 80 -4.24 6.74 5.87
N ALA A 81 -3.93 7.68 4.97
CA ALA A 81 -4.39 7.63 3.59
C ALA A 81 -3.84 6.41 2.84
N LYS A 82 -2.54 6.12 2.97
CA LYS A 82 -1.87 5.01 2.28
C LYS A 82 -2.23 3.64 2.86
N GLY A 83 -2.49 3.55 4.16
CA GLY A 83 -3.07 2.38 4.80
C GLY A 83 -4.51 2.13 4.35
N GLY A 84 -5.33 3.20 4.25
CA GLY A 84 -6.67 3.13 3.70
C GLY A 84 -6.71 2.65 2.24
N ILE A 85 -5.78 3.10 1.40
CA ILE A 85 -5.63 2.62 0.01
C ILE A 85 -5.30 1.12 -0.02
N TRP A 86 -4.43 0.64 0.87
CA TRP A 86 -4.14 -0.79 0.98
C TRP A 86 -5.38 -1.59 1.38
N GLY A 87 -6.14 -1.15 2.40
CA GLY A 87 -7.40 -1.77 2.79
C GLY A 87 -8.44 -1.78 1.66
N LEU A 88 -8.63 -0.65 0.97
CA LEU A 88 -9.47 -0.54 -0.23
C LEU A 88 -9.08 -1.58 -1.29
N SER A 89 -7.78 -1.69 -1.58
CA SER A 89 -7.25 -2.62 -2.59
C SER A 89 -7.51 -4.08 -2.23
N ASN A 90 -7.38 -4.46 -0.95
CA ASN A 90 -7.63 -5.82 -0.49
C ASN A 90 -9.10 -6.24 -0.73
N VAL A 91 -10.05 -5.36 -0.42
CA VAL A 91 -11.48 -5.63 -0.66
C VAL A 91 -11.78 -5.70 -2.15
N LEU A 92 -11.30 -4.75 -2.93
CA LEU A 92 -11.50 -4.74 -4.38
C LEU A 92 -10.92 -5.99 -5.05
N ALA A 93 -9.81 -6.54 -4.55
CA ALA A 93 -9.21 -7.77 -5.08
C ALA A 93 -10.12 -9.00 -4.85
N ILE A 94 -10.81 -9.05 -3.73
CA ILE A 94 -11.79 -10.11 -3.44
C ILE A 94 -13.00 -9.98 -4.35
N GLU A 95 -13.56 -8.78 -4.45
CA GLU A 95 -14.76 -8.50 -5.25
C GLU A 95 -14.52 -8.61 -6.76
N GLY A 96 -13.34 -8.20 -7.22
CA GLY A 96 -12.95 -8.17 -8.64
C GLY A 96 -12.60 -9.53 -9.23
N ARG A 97 -12.23 -10.50 -8.39
CA ARG A 97 -11.69 -11.80 -8.83
C ARG A 97 -12.61 -12.54 -9.81
N LYS A 98 -13.90 -12.58 -9.53
CA LYS A 98 -14.88 -13.29 -10.39
C LYS A 98 -15.14 -12.62 -11.73
N TYR A 99 -14.68 -11.38 -11.90
CA TYR A 99 -14.78 -10.60 -13.14
C TYR A 99 -13.42 -10.43 -13.82
N ASN A 100 -12.42 -11.24 -13.44
CA ASN A 100 -11.07 -11.16 -13.99
C ASN A 100 -10.46 -9.75 -13.87
N ILE A 101 -10.79 -9.01 -12.80
CA ILE A 101 -10.24 -7.69 -12.51
C ILE A 101 -9.07 -7.87 -11.55
N ARG A 102 -7.89 -7.44 -11.95
CA ARG A 102 -6.66 -7.51 -11.15
C ARG A 102 -6.49 -6.24 -10.35
N ILE A 103 -6.18 -6.39 -9.08
CA ILE A 103 -5.91 -5.27 -8.16
C ILE A 103 -4.49 -5.40 -7.62
N TRP A 104 -3.71 -4.38 -7.86
CA TRP A 104 -2.33 -4.27 -7.42
C TRP A 104 -2.16 -3.09 -6.47
N THR A 105 -1.30 -3.25 -5.48
CA THR A 105 -0.87 -2.18 -4.61
C THR A 105 0.64 -2.03 -4.72
N LEU A 106 1.13 -0.81 -4.96
CA LEU A 106 2.54 -0.50 -5.15
C LEU A 106 3.05 0.40 -4.03
N ALA A 107 4.11 -0.02 -3.35
CA ALA A 107 4.85 0.77 -2.37
C ALA A 107 6.22 1.17 -2.95
N PRO A 108 6.33 2.29 -3.66
CA PRO A 108 7.56 2.70 -4.32
C PRO A 108 8.55 3.35 -3.35
N GLY A 109 9.83 3.19 -3.65
CA GLY A 109 10.92 3.95 -3.07
C GLY A 109 11.77 4.57 -4.17
N ALA A 110 11.40 5.76 -4.63
CA ALA A 110 12.06 6.47 -5.71
C ALA A 110 12.51 7.87 -5.31
N LEU A 111 13.58 8.34 -5.93
CA LEU A 111 13.99 9.73 -5.87
C LEU A 111 13.13 10.54 -6.85
N THR A 112 12.34 11.44 -6.31
CA THR A 112 11.44 12.32 -7.05
C THR A 112 11.49 13.72 -6.43
N ARG A 113 10.84 14.70 -7.04
CA ARG A 113 10.66 16.04 -6.44
C ARG A 113 10.03 15.98 -5.04
N MET A 114 9.15 15.01 -4.79
CA MET A 114 8.48 14.81 -3.50
C MET A 114 9.43 14.25 -2.42
N THR A 115 10.46 13.50 -2.80
CA THR A 115 11.32 12.74 -1.88
C THR A 115 12.76 13.24 -1.83
N ALA A 116 13.14 14.22 -2.67
CA ALA A 116 14.51 14.70 -2.79
C ALA A 116 15.10 15.25 -1.48
N ASP A 117 14.25 15.80 -0.61
CA ASP A 117 14.67 16.34 0.68
C ASP A 117 14.82 15.31 1.81
N LEU A 118 14.45 14.06 1.57
CA LEU A 118 14.59 13.00 2.58
C LEU A 118 16.08 12.68 2.82
N PRO A 119 16.52 12.56 4.09
CA PRO A 119 17.93 12.31 4.45
C PRO A 119 18.56 11.16 3.67
N ARG A 120 17.85 10.04 3.54
CA ARG A 120 18.32 8.83 2.83
C ARG A 120 18.74 9.07 1.38
N TYR A 121 18.12 10.04 0.70
CA TYR A 121 18.43 10.35 -0.68
C TYR A 121 19.52 11.43 -0.81
N LYS A 122 19.63 12.31 0.20
CA LYS A 122 20.73 13.27 0.29
C LYS A 122 22.06 12.58 0.58
N GLU A 123 22.05 11.56 1.46
CA GLU A 123 23.24 10.82 1.88
C GLU A 123 23.71 9.81 0.83
N ASN A 124 22.80 9.26 0.03
CA ASN A 124 23.11 8.22 -0.99
C ASN A 124 22.32 8.43 -2.29
N PRO A 125 22.56 9.50 -3.05
CA PRO A 125 21.79 9.80 -4.25
C PRO A 125 22.00 8.74 -5.38
N GLY A 126 23.14 8.08 -5.43
CA GLY A 126 23.45 7.04 -6.41
C GLY A 126 22.75 5.70 -6.18
N ALA A 127 22.16 5.46 -5.02
CA ALA A 127 21.42 4.23 -4.70
C ALA A 127 19.91 4.35 -4.97
N ALA A 128 19.44 5.53 -5.41
CA ALA A 128 18.02 5.79 -5.62
C ALA A 128 17.59 5.47 -7.04
N LEU A 129 16.50 4.74 -7.20
CA LEU A 129 15.80 4.67 -8.48
C LEU A 129 15.08 6.01 -8.73
N GLY A 130 15.15 6.50 -9.97
CA GLY A 130 14.21 7.51 -10.45
C GLY A 130 12.82 6.90 -10.73
N PRO A 131 11.85 7.72 -11.16
CA PRO A 131 10.55 7.22 -11.59
C PRO A 131 10.62 6.14 -12.65
N ASP A 132 11.59 6.22 -13.56
CA ASP A 132 11.84 5.23 -14.61
C ASP A 132 12.14 3.84 -14.07
N GLY A 133 12.73 3.73 -12.90
CA GLY A 133 12.94 2.46 -12.21
C GLY A 133 11.69 1.86 -11.57
N ILE A 134 10.62 2.63 -11.45
CA ILE A 134 9.31 2.17 -10.93
C ILE A 134 8.37 1.78 -12.08
N ALA A 135 8.46 2.45 -13.22
CA ALA A 135 7.57 2.27 -14.37
C ALA A 135 7.48 0.80 -14.87
N PRO A 136 8.57 0.00 -14.94
CA PRO A 136 8.48 -1.40 -15.34
C PRO A 136 7.57 -2.25 -14.44
N ALA A 137 7.54 -1.98 -13.14
CA ALA A 137 6.62 -2.68 -12.22
C ALA A 137 5.16 -2.32 -12.50
N VAL A 138 4.87 -1.06 -12.80
CA VAL A 138 3.52 -0.62 -13.18
C VAL A 138 3.11 -1.27 -14.49
N LEU A 139 4.00 -1.29 -15.49
CA LEU A 139 3.76 -1.95 -16.78
C LEU A 139 3.44 -3.45 -16.58
N TYR A 140 4.23 -4.15 -15.76
CA TYR A 140 3.94 -5.54 -15.39
C TYR A 140 2.53 -5.70 -14.82
N MET A 141 2.12 -4.83 -13.88
CA MET A 141 0.84 -4.91 -13.18
C MET A 141 -0.36 -4.67 -14.10
N VAL A 142 -0.24 -3.79 -15.09
CA VAL A 142 -1.36 -3.46 -16.01
C VAL A 142 -1.40 -4.33 -17.26
N SER A 143 -0.32 -5.07 -17.57
CA SER A 143 -0.23 -5.92 -18.75
C SER A 143 -0.55 -7.38 -18.45
N ASP A 144 -0.67 -8.19 -19.50
CA ASP A 144 -0.89 -9.64 -19.41
C ASP A 144 0.29 -10.41 -18.81
N LEU A 145 1.45 -9.78 -18.68
CA LEU A 145 2.63 -10.35 -18.02
C LEU A 145 2.35 -10.74 -16.55
N SER A 146 1.39 -10.09 -15.92
CA SER A 146 1.01 -10.41 -14.53
C SER A 146 0.07 -11.61 -14.39
N GLY A 147 -0.41 -12.18 -15.50
CA GLY A 147 -1.31 -13.32 -15.52
C GLY A 147 -2.56 -13.07 -14.68
N ASP A 148 -2.90 -14.02 -13.82
CA ASP A 148 -4.03 -14.00 -12.89
C ASP A 148 -3.69 -13.43 -11.51
N GLN A 149 -2.48 -12.88 -11.34
CA GLN A 149 -2.02 -12.35 -10.07
C GLN A 149 -2.85 -11.13 -9.65
N THR A 150 -3.40 -11.14 -8.44
CA THR A 150 -4.22 -10.06 -7.87
C THR A 150 -4.11 -10.00 -6.34
N GLY A 151 -4.48 -8.88 -5.72
CA GLY A 151 -4.48 -8.72 -4.27
C GLY A 151 -3.09 -8.65 -3.64
N LYS A 152 -2.06 -8.31 -4.41
CA LYS A 152 -0.68 -8.29 -3.94
C LYS A 152 -0.17 -6.86 -3.76
N VAL A 153 0.74 -6.72 -2.80
CA VAL A 153 1.49 -5.49 -2.58
C VAL A 153 2.93 -5.69 -3.04
N LEU A 154 3.39 -4.90 -4.01
CA LEU A 154 4.80 -4.90 -4.40
C LEU A 154 5.51 -3.67 -3.82
N GLY A 155 6.60 -3.92 -3.11
CA GLY A 155 7.59 -2.91 -2.78
C GLY A 155 8.64 -2.85 -3.88
N VAL A 156 8.89 -1.66 -4.43
CA VAL A 156 9.89 -1.45 -5.48
C VAL A 156 10.82 -0.31 -5.09
N SER A 157 12.11 -0.58 -4.98
CA SER A 157 13.12 0.45 -4.65
C SER A 157 14.52 0.02 -5.08
N GLY A 158 15.43 0.97 -5.33
CA GLY A 158 16.79 0.68 -5.76
C GLY A 158 17.51 -0.36 -4.89
N PRO A 159 17.72 -0.10 -3.59
CA PRO A 159 18.51 -1.00 -2.73
C PRO A 159 17.85 -2.34 -2.44
N ARG A 160 16.54 -2.45 -2.60
CA ARG A 160 15.76 -3.62 -2.20
C ARG A 160 15.09 -4.36 -3.36
N GLY A 161 15.27 -3.89 -4.58
CA GLY A 161 14.65 -4.48 -5.75
C GLY A 161 13.13 -4.50 -5.70
N VAL A 162 12.55 -5.51 -6.34
CA VAL A 162 11.11 -5.79 -6.36
C VAL A 162 10.81 -6.92 -5.39
N ARG A 163 9.83 -6.73 -4.50
CA ARG A 163 9.45 -7.72 -3.49
C ARG A 163 7.97 -7.64 -3.14
N GLU A 164 7.35 -8.78 -2.86
CA GLU A 164 6.02 -8.81 -2.26
C GLU A 164 6.10 -8.38 -0.79
N MET A 165 5.11 -7.60 -0.35
CA MET A 165 4.93 -7.20 1.04
C MET A 165 3.61 -7.78 1.55
N ARG A 166 3.63 -8.40 2.73
CA ARG A 166 2.44 -8.98 3.37
C ARG A 166 2.37 -8.60 4.83
N MET A 167 1.15 -8.52 5.35
CA MET A 167 0.92 -8.57 6.78
C MET A 167 1.13 -10.02 7.25
N MET A 168 1.77 -10.19 8.41
CA MET A 168 1.93 -11.49 9.06
C MET A 168 1.14 -11.49 10.37
N GLU A 169 0.59 -12.63 10.73
CA GLU A 169 -0.05 -12.86 12.02
C GLU A 169 0.61 -14.01 12.76
N MET A 170 0.54 -14.00 14.08
CA MET A 170 0.95 -15.13 14.92
C MET A 170 -0.19 -16.14 14.99
N GLU A 171 0.12 -17.41 15.28
CA GLU A 171 -0.90 -18.39 15.66
C GLU A 171 -1.63 -17.96 16.94
N GLY A 172 -0.90 -17.30 17.81
CA GLY A 172 -1.41 -16.68 19.03
C GLY A 172 -1.83 -17.69 20.09
N TRP A 173 -2.31 -17.13 21.21
CA TRP A 173 -2.92 -17.89 22.29
C TRP A 173 -4.40 -18.10 22.05
N LYS A 174 -4.90 -19.31 22.29
CA LYS A 174 -6.31 -19.67 22.13
C LYS A 174 -6.99 -19.72 23.52
N PRO A 175 -7.73 -18.67 23.92
CA PRO A 175 -8.39 -18.66 25.23
C PRO A 175 -9.51 -19.71 25.29
N PRO A 176 -9.85 -20.22 26.50
CA PRO A 176 -11.00 -21.09 26.69
C PRO A 176 -12.31 -20.35 26.36
N PHE A 177 -13.29 -21.06 25.78
CA PHE A 177 -14.61 -20.51 25.42
C PHE A 177 -15.41 -19.98 26.60
N THR A 178 -15.03 -20.36 27.85
CA THR A 178 -15.65 -19.89 29.09
C THR A 178 -15.34 -18.43 29.44
N GLY A 179 -14.46 -17.81 28.67
CA GLY A 179 -14.02 -16.42 28.84
C GLY A 179 -12.58 -16.31 29.30
N TRP A 180 -12.06 -15.07 29.29
CA TRP A 180 -10.69 -14.71 29.67
C TRP A 180 -10.66 -13.26 30.17
N LYS A 181 -9.57 -12.88 30.82
CA LYS A 181 -9.35 -11.56 31.43
C LYS A 181 -8.15 -10.87 30.81
N ALA A 182 -8.02 -9.58 31.03
CA ALA A 182 -6.88 -8.80 30.53
C ALA A 182 -5.53 -9.34 31.02
N GLU A 183 -5.49 -9.86 32.25
CA GLU A 183 -4.30 -10.44 32.85
C GLU A 183 -3.82 -11.71 32.12
N ASP A 184 -4.74 -12.44 31.50
CA ASP A 184 -4.40 -13.63 30.70
C ASP A 184 -3.58 -13.24 29.45
N ILE A 185 -3.85 -12.08 28.84
CA ILE A 185 -3.06 -11.54 27.73
C ILE A 185 -1.61 -11.31 28.18
N ALA A 186 -1.41 -10.72 29.36
CA ALA A 186 -0.08 -10.49 29.89
C ALA A 186 0.66 -11.80 30.20
N THR A 187 -0.04 -12.81 30.71
CA THR A 187 0.51 -14.14 31.01
C THR A 187 0.95 -14.86 29.73
N HIS A 188 0.19 -14.75 28.64
CA HIS A 188 0.44 -15.39 27.36
C HIS A 188 1.13 -14.46 26.33
N ALA A 189 1.71 -13.35 26.77
CA ALA A 189 2.30 -12.33 25.89
C ALA A 189 3.33 -12.90 24.90
N LYS A 190 4.13 -13.89 25.29
CA LYS A 190 5.13 -14.55 24.44
C LYS A 190 4.52 -15.38 23.30
N GLU A 191 3.29 -15.86 23.47
CA GLU A 191 2.57 -16.61 22.47
C GLU A 191 1.79 -15.67 21.53
N ILE A 192 1.38 -14.51 22.05
CA ILE A 192 0.54 -13.54 21.34
C ILE A 192 1.37 -12.58 20.47
N PHE A 193 2.48 -12.08 21.02
CA PHE A 193 3.29 -11.04 20.37
C PHE A 193 4.54 -11.60 19.70
N PHE A 194 4.88 -11.03 18.56
CA PHE A 194 6.15 -11.33 17.88
C PHE A 194 7.35 -11.02 18.79
N SER A 195 8.28 -11.94 18.89
CA SER A 195 9.58 -11.68 19.49
C SER A 195 10.41 -10.73 18.61
N GLU A 196 11.41 -10.06 19.20
CA GLU A 196 12.34 -9.24 18.42
C GLU A 196 13.04 -10.03 17.30
N GLU A 197 13.31 -11.30 17.51
CA GLU A 197 13.94 -12.18 16.52
C GLU A 197 12.99 -12.47 15.36
N GLN A 198 11.74 -12.80 15.63
CA GLN A 198 10.70 -12.99 14.60
C GLN A 198 10.44 -11.71 13.81
N ILE A 199 10.41 -10.54 14.48
CA ILE A 199 10.33 -9.24 13.83
C ILE A 199 11.56 -9.01 12.92
N LYS A 200 12.77 -9.35 13.37
CA LYS A 200 13.99 -9.22 12.55
C LYS A 200 14.00 -10.16 11.35
N MET A 201 13.44 -11.37 11.47
CA MET A 201 13.33 -12.32 10.36
C MET A 201 12.27 -11.90 9.34
N GLY A 202 11.13 -11.36 9.77
CA GLY A 202 10.06 -10.86 8.94
C GLY A 202 10.27 -9.42 8.43
N ALA A 203 10.83 -8.59 9.28
CA ALA A 203 11.19 -7.20 8.98
C ALA A 203 12.66 -7.11 8.58
N ARG A 204 12.99 -7.25 7.33
CA ARG A 204 14.22 -6.60 6.88
C ARG A 204 14.03 -5.11 7.13
N ARG A 205 14.85 -4.55 8.03
CA ARG A 205 14.77 -3.15 8.48
C ARG A 205 14.63 -2.22 7.28
N PHE A 206 13.62 -1.40 7.37
CA PHE A 206 13.37 -0.27 6.46
C PHE A 206 14.29 0.88 6.79
#